data_3cf92ade6c6ed464f71b22218b4adc67
#
_entry.id   3cf92ade6c6ed464f71b22218b4adc67
#
_cell.length_a   1.000
_cell.length_b   1.000
_cell.length_c   1.000
_cell.angle_alpha   90.00
_cell.angle_beta   90.00
_cell.angle_gamma   90.00
#
_symmetry.space_group_name_H-M   'P 1'
#
loop_
_entity.id
_entity.type
_entity.pdbx_description
1 polymer ?
#
loop_
_entity_poly.entity_id
_entity_poly.type
_entity_poly.pdbx_seq_one_letter_code
_entity_poly.pdbx_strand_id
1 'polypeptide(L)'
;MCLIVFAWRVVPGVPLIAAANRDEYFDRASQAAGPWEENPHVVAGRDLKAGGSWMGVTRPDGPECQWPANVSPLRARCQDGGFAPVETADKAPSRFAAITNIRAPDDFDPQAPSRGMLVSNFLSATMSARDYVEQIRPGAKAYNGFNLVLCDGEELVWFSNRGEPDARNGQPLAPGVYGLSNALLDSPWPKVVRTKAQFASLLCLGAPEEAYFEMLADTTRAPDQRLPETGVPLERERQLSAVKIESPDYGTRTSTVVKVYAEAPAVLHEQVIR
;
A
#
# COMPACT_ATOMS: atom_id res chain seq x y z
N MET A 1 12.09 3.51 -0.09
CA MET A 1 11.16 4.26 -1.00
C MET A 1 10.18 3.24 -1.54
N CYS A 2 9.00 3.63 -2.01
CA CYS A 2 7.97 2.66 -2.42
C CYS A 2 7.28 3.13 -3.70
N LEU A 3 6.65 2.20 -4.39
CA LEU A 3 5.68 2.45 -5.44
C LEU A 3 4.39 1.74 -5.06
N ILE A 4 3.26 2.42 -5.15
CA ILE A 4 1.93 1.85 -4.94
C ILE A 4 1.05 2.29 -6.11
N VAL A 5 0.35 1.34 -6.74
CA VAL A 5 -0.79 1.60 -7.62
C VAL A 5 -2.02 1.00 -7.00
N PHE A 6 -3.13 1.70 -7.04
CA PHE A 6 -4.36 1.22 -6.42
C PHE A 6 -5.60 1.67 -7.19
N ALA A 7 -6.64 0.83 -7.12
CA ALA A 7 -7.95 1.06 -7.71
C ALA A 7 -8.99 1.14 -6.60
N TRP A 8 -9.76 2.21 -6.59
CA TRP A 8 -10.82 2.46 -5.64
C TRP A 8 -12.19 2.41 -6.31
N ARG A 9 -13.06 1.49 -5.89
CA ARG A 9 -14.44 1.32 -6.37
C ARG A 9 -14.59 1.24 -7.90
N VAL A 10 -13.62 0.60 -8.58
CA VAL A 10 -13.67 0.36 -10.04
C VAL A 10 -13.97 -1.09 -10.40
N VAL A 11 -13.83 -2.01 -9.46
CA VAL A 11 -14.12 -3.44 -9.66
C VAL A 11 -15.30 -3.83 -8.78
N PRO A 12 -16.41 -4.36 -9.35
CA PRO A 12 -17.58 -4.79 -8.58
C PRO A 12 -17.19 -5.82 -7.51
N GLY A 13 -17.68 -5.63 -6.27
CA GLY A 13 -17.42 -6.53 -5.13
C GLY A 13 -16.01 -6.41 -4.52
N VAL A 14 -15.10 -5.63 -5.13
CA VAL A 14 -13.74 -5.40 -4.63
C VAL A 14 -13.49 -3.89 -4.52
N PRO A 15 -13.91 -3.25 -3.43
CA PRO A 15 -13.75 -1.81 -3.23
C PRO A 15 -12.32 -1.30 -3.41
N LEU A 16 -11.31 -2.05 -2.96
CA LEU A 16 -9.91 -1.66 -3.10
C LEU A 16 -9.06 -2.82 -3.63
N ILE A 17 -8.29 -2.55 -4.67
CA ILE A 17 -7.17 -3.39 -5.11
C ILE A 17 -5.92 -2.52 -5.10
N ALA A 18 -4.83 -2.99 -4.50
CA ALA A 18 -3.54 -2.30 -4.50
C ALA A 18 -2.41 -3.27 -4.86
N ALA A 19 -1.41 -2.76 -5.57
CA ALA A 19 -0.17 -3.47 -5.85
C ALA A 19 1.01 -2.54 -5.57
N ALA A 20 2.02 -3.03 -4.85
CA ALA A 20 3.09 -2.19 -4.33
C ALA A 20 4.44 -2.89 -4.24
N ASN A 21 5.51 -2.10 -4.39
CA ASN A 21 6.87 -2.47 -4.03
C ASN A 21 7.34 -1.67 -2.83
N ARG A 22 7.95 -2.34 -1.86
CA ARG A 22 8.70 -1.72 -0.78
C ARG A 22 10.19 -1.71 -1.13
N ASP A 23 10.75 -0.53 -1.27
CA ASP A 23 12.18 -0.35 -1.52
C ASP A 23 12.85 0.19 -0.24
N GLU A 24 13.91 -0.50 0.20
CA GLU A 24 14.61 -0.17 1.44
C GLU A 24 16.06 -0.67 1.40
N TYR A 25 16.90 -0.18 2.31
CA TYR A 25 18.23 -0.72 2.54
C TYR A 25 18.16 -2.17 3.03
N PHE A 26 19.06 -3.02 2.54
CA PHE A 26 19.02 -4.46 2.85
C PHE A 26 19.45 -4.78 4.28
N ASP A 27 20.22 -3.90 4.92
CA ASP A 27 20.60 -3.99 6.34
C ASP A 27 19.48 -3.59 7.32
N ARG A 28 18.38 -2.97 6.82
CA ARG A 28 17.25 -2.61 7.67
C ARG A 28 16.40 -3.83 8.00
N ALA A 29 16.49 -4.31 9.22
CA ALA A 29 15.74 -5.45 9.69
C ALA A 29 14.24 -5.24 9.55
N SER A 30 13.53 -6.21 8.93
CA SER A 30 12.08 -6.19 8.77
C SER A 30 11.54 -7.62 8.77
N GLN A 31 10.28 -7.76 9.18
CA GLN A 31 9.53 -9.01 9.15
C GLN A 31 8.54 -8.98 7.98
N ALA A 32 8.39 -10.10 7.28
CA ALA A 32 7.39 -10.27 6.23
C ALA A 32 5.96 -10.10 6.77
N ALA A 33 5.01 -9.84 5.87
CA ALA A 33 3.63 -9.64 6.24
C ALA A 33 3.03 -10.90 6.88
N GLY A 34 2.37 -10.69 8.01
CA GLY A 34 1.68 -11.72 8.79
C GLY A 34 0.80 -11.10 9.86
N PRO A 35 -0.03 -11.90 10.55
CA PRO A 35 -0.77 -11.45 11.71
C PRO A 35 0.18 -10.98 12.83
N TRP A 36 -0.14 -9.86 13.47
CA TRP A 36 0.64 -9.37 14.59
C TRP A 36 0.25 -10.05 15.89
N GLU A 37 1.22 -10.44 16.71
CA GLU A 37 0.96 -11.13 17.99
C GLU A 37 0.10 -10.28 18.94
N GLU A 38 0.39 -8.98 19.04
CA GLU A 38 -0.33 -8.07 19.92
C GLU A 38 -1.69 -7.61 19.37
N ASN A 39 -1.93 -7.77 18.07
CA ASN A 39 -3.19 -7.47 17.40
C ASN A 39 -3.41 -8.39 16.20
N PRO A 40 -3.92 -9.61 16.40
CA PRO A 40 -4.05 -10.63 15.35
C PRO A 40 -4.98 -10.24 14.18
N HIS A 41 -5.81 -9.21 14.36
CA HIS A 41 -6.63 -8.67 13.28
C HIS A 41 -5.82 -7.87 12.27
N VAL A 42 -4.64 -7.38 12.64
CA VAL A 42 -3.72 -6.66 11.75
C VAL A 42 -2.83 -7.64 11.04
N VAL A 43 -2.85 -7.62 9.71
CA VAL A 43 -1.95 -8.37 8.83
C VAL A 43 -1.08 -7.37 8.08
N ALA A 44 0.19 -7.30 8.43
CA ALA A 44 1.13 -6.33 7.88
C ALA A 44 2.57 -6.81 8.04
N GLY A 45 3.47 -6.32 7.19
CA GLY A 45 4.92 -6.42 7.44
C GLY A 45 5.32 -5.55 8.63
N ARG A 46 6.49 -5.79 9.21
CA ARG A 46 6.97 -5.03 10.36
C ARG A 46 8.38 -4.49 10.16
N ASP A 47 8.56 -3.23 10.45
CA ASP A 47 9.88 -2.60 10.55
C ASP A 47 10.46 -2.89 11.94
N LEU A 48 11.46 -3.73 12.01
CA LEU A 48 12.05 -4.14 13.31
C LEU A 48 13.00 -3.09 13.91
N LYS A 49 13.40 -2.08 13.11
CA LYS A 49 14.27 -1.00 13.58
C LYS A 49 13.48 0.13 14.25
N ALA A 50 12.33 0.51 13.65
CA ALA A 50 11.57 1.68 14.07
C ALA A 50 10.16 1.35 14.58
N GLY A 51 9.76 0.09 14.56
CA GLY A 51 8.39 -0.36 14.79
C GLY A 51 7.44 0.08 13.66
N GLY A 52 6.17 -0.29 13.76
CA GLY A 52 5.15 0.04 12.77
C GLY A 52 5.30 -0.71 11.44
N SER A 53 4.59 -0.22 10.42
CA SER A 53 4.51 -0.86 9.12
C SER A 53 4.56 0.14 7.96
N TRP A 54 4.76 -0.38 6.75
CA TRP A 54 4.66 0.38 5.49
C TRP A 54 3.33 0.15 4.76
N MET A 55 2.68 -1.01 5.00
CA MET A 55 1.41 -1.41 4.41
C MET A 55 0.81 -2.57 5.20
N GLY A 56 -0.52 -2.56 5.31
CA GLY A 56 -1.25 -3.66 5.93
C GLY A 56 -2.75 -3.54 5.77
N VAL A 57 -3.43 -4.57 6.24
CA VAL A 57 -4.89 -4.66 6.28
C VAL A 57 -5.37 -5.14 7.65
N THR A 58 -6.65 -4.89 7.95
CA THR A 58 -7.31 -5.60 9.05
C THR A 58 -8.19 -6.73 8.51
N ARG A 59 -8.31 -7.77 9.33
CA ARG A 59 -9.20 -8.93 9.08
C ARG A 59 -10.15 -9.07 10.27
N PRO A 60 -11.40 -8.63 10.14
CA PRO A 60 -12.33 -8.61 11.27
C PRO A 60 -12.64 -9.99 11.86
N ASP A 61 -12.45 -11.07 11.09
CA ASP A 61 -12.78 -12.45 11.51
C ASP A 61 -11.67 -13.15 12.33
N GLY A 62 -10.55 -12.47 12.61
CA GLY A 62 -9.43 -13.04 13.40
C GLY A 62 -8.62 -14.13 12.70
N PRO A 63 -7.68 -14.78 13.43
CA PRO A 63 -6.72 -15.72 12.85
C PRO A 63 -7.30 -17.11 12.50
N GLU A 64 -8.54 -17.42 12.85
CA GLU A 64 -9.12 -18.76 12.64
C GLU A 64 -9.42 -19.12 11.18
N CYS A 65 -9.41 -18.15 10.27
CA CYS A 65 -9.49 -18.44 8.85
C CYS A 65 -8.12 -18.94 8.36
N GLN A 66 -7.88 -20.26 8.53
CA GLN A 66 -6.71 -20.93 7.95
C GLN A 66 -6.75 -20.72 6.43
N TRP A 67 -5.76 -20.03 5.92
CA TRP A 67 -5.57 -19.80 4.50
C TRP A 67 -5.05 -21.09 3.86
N PRO A 68 -5.78 -21.73 2.95
CA PRO A 68 -5.19 -22.80 2.14
C PRO A 68 -4.19 -22.17 1.17
N ALA A 69 -2.96 -22.61 1.24
CA ALA A 69 -1.81 -22.08 0.48
C ALA A 69 -1.96 -22.12 -1.05
N ASN A 70 -3.04 -22.66 -1.61
CA ASN A 70 -3.20 -22.91 -3.04
C ASN A 70 -4.63 -22.76 -3.60
N VAL A 71 -5.49 -21.88 -3.06
CA VAL A 71 -6.84 -21.73 -3.62
C VAL A 71 -7.04 -20.32 -4.17
N SER A 72 -7.18 -20.24 -5.50
CA SER A 72 -7.71 -19.06 -6.20
C SER A 72 -9.11 -18.71 -5.63
N PRO A 73 -9.40 -17.44 -5.31
CA PRO A 73 -10.67 -17.04 -4.69
C PRO A 73 -11.92 -17.33 -5.53
N LEU A 74 -11.79 -17.74 -6.78
CA LEU A 74 -12.89 -18.09 -7.68
C LEU A 74 -13.43 -19.53 -7.50
N ARG A 75 -12.92 -20.33 -6.56
CA ARG A 75 -13.34 -21.73 -6.35
C ARG A 75 -13.68 -22.12 -4.91
N ALA A 76 -14.03 -21.21 -4.04
CA ALA A 76 -14.67 -21.57 -2.76
C ALA A 76 -16.16 -21.83 -2.98
N ARG A 77 -16.51 -22.85 -3.78
CA ARG A 77 -17.81 -23.53 -3.65
C ARG A 77 -17.65 -24.51 -2.51
N CYS A 78 -18.28 -24.22 -1.36
CA CYS A 78 -18.50 -25.21 -0.35
C CYS A 78 -19.21 -26.43 -0.98
N GLN A 79 -18.53 -27.57 -1.01
CA GLN A 79 -19.19 -28.87 -1.20
C GLN A 79 -19.86 -29.19 0.13
N ASP A 80 -21.10 -28.77 0.26
CA ASP A 80 -22.16 -29.45 0.99
C ASP A 80 -23.37 -28.51 0.98
N GLY A 81 -24.45 -29.00 0.35
CA GLY A 81 -25.68 -28.26 0.09
C GLY A 81 -26.49 -27.99 1.37
N GLY A 82 -26.30 -26.81 1.91
CA GLY A 82 -27.11 -26.28 3.00
C GLY A 82 -26.95 -24.76 3.06
N PHE A 83 -27.82 -24.00 2.38
CA PHE A 83 -27.99 -22.58 2.65
C PHE A 83 -28.71 -22.44 4.00
N ALA A 84 -27.94 -22.30 5.08
CA ALA A 84 -28.44 -21.58 6.24
C ALA A 84 -28.16 -20.09 5.98
N PRO A 85 -29.14 -19.18 6.15
CA PRO A 85 -28.84 -17.75 6.15
C PRO A 85 -27.92 -17.49 7.34
N VAL A 86 -26.66 -17.19 7.06
CA VAL A 86 -25.75 -16.60 8.06
C VAL A 86 -26.35 -15.24 8.36
N GLU A 87 -26.93 -15.07 9.56
CA GLU A 87 -27.22 -13.75 10.10
C GLU A 87 -25.92 -12.94 9.95
N THR A 88 -25.95 -11.93 9.11
CA THR A 88 -24.88 -10.95 8.98
C THR A 88 -24.85 -10.12 10.25
N ALA A 89 -24.17 -10.65 11.28
CA ALA A 89 -23.68 -9.77 12.33
C ALA A 89 -22.88 -8.68 11.63
N ASP A 90 -23.11 -7.41 12.01
CA ASP A 90 -22.40 -6.25 11.46
C ASP A 90 -20.89 -6.45 11.58
N LYS A 91 -20.29 -7.08 10.56
CA LYS A 91 -18.84 -7.28 10.52
C LYS A 91 -18.21 -5.94 10.20
N ALA A 92 -17.33 -5.49 11.07
CA ALA A 92 -16.55 -4.28 10.79
C ALA A 92 -15.82 -4.43 9.44
N PRO A 93 -15.87 -3.42 8.58
CA PRO A 93 -15.22 -3.50 7.27
C PRO A 93 -13.71 -3.69 7.42
N SER A 94 -13.09 -4.39 6.48
CA SER A 94 -11.64 -4.50 6.43
C SER A 94 -11.03 -3.14 6.15
N ARG A 95 -9.99 -2.79 6.90
CA ARG A 95 -9.23 -1.54 6.75
C ARG A 95 -7.96 -1.78 5.95
N PHE A 96 -7.46 -0.74 5.30
CA PHE A 96 -6.17 -0.77 4.62
C PHE A 96 -5.42 0.51 4.92
N ALA A 97 -4.11 0.40 5.12
CA ALA A 97 -3.21 1.54 5.22
C ALA A 97 -1.90 1.27 4.51
N ALA A 98 -1.37 2.29 3.86
CA ALA A 98 -0.04 2.25 3.24
C ALA A 98 0.64 3.61 3.32
N ILE A 99 1.98 3.61 3.38
CA ILE A 99 2.76 4.84 3.45
C ILE A 99 3.94 4.82 2.47
N THR A 100 4.19 5.97 1.83
CA THR A 100 5.43 6.21 1.08
C THR A 100 6.16 7.43 1.61
N ASN A 101 7.48 7.43 1.49
CA ASN A 101 8.29 8.60 1.78
C ASN A 101 8.21 9.61 0.63
N ILE A 102 8.29 10.90 0.91
CA ILE A 102 8.59 11.91 -0.10
C ILE A 102 10.10 11.99 -0.27
N ARG A 103 10.57 12.04 -1.51
CA ARG A 103 11.99 12.18 -1.85
C ARG A 103 12.37 13.65 -1.83
N ALA A 104 12.87 14.10 -0.68
CA ALA A 104 13.35 15.44 -0.43
C ALA A 104 14.59 15.35 0.49
N PRO A 105 15.79 15.06 -0.05
CA PRO A 105 16.98 14.84 0.76
C PRO A 105 17.35 16.06 1.60
N ASP A 106 17.13 17.28 1.08
CA ASP A 106 17.45 18.54 1.77
C ASP A 106 16.50 18.85 2.95
N ASP A 107 15.32 18.16 3.01
CA ASP A 107 14.29 18.31 4.07
C ASP A 107 14.32 17.11 5.04
N PHE A 108 15.39 16.32 5.06
CA PHE A 108 15.48 15.13 5.90
C PHE A 108 16.00 15.44 7.29
N ASP A 109 15.18 15.17 8.30
CA ASP A 109 15.54 15.23 9.73
C ASP A 109 15.73 13.81 10.28
N PRO A 110 16.96 13.43 10.72
CA PRO A 110 17.21 12.12 11.32
C PRO A 110 16.55 11.93 12.70
N GLN A 111 16.12 13.01 13.35
CA GLN A 111 15.42 12.98 14.65
C GLN A 111 13.90 12.90 14.51
N ALA A 112 13.34 13.05 13.30
CA ALA A 112 11.92 12.98 13.08
C ALA A 112 11.33 11.61 13.46
N PRO A 113 10.10 11.57 14.00
CA PRO A 113 9.45 10.33 14.41
C PRO A 113 9.24 9.36 13.24
N SER A 114 9.12 8.07 13.57
CA SER A 114 8.88 7.01 12.59
C SER A 114 7.50 7.14 11.95
N ARG A 115 7.48 7.25 10.62
CA ARG A 115 6.24 7.33 9.81
C ARG A 115 5.45 6.03 9.82
N GLY A 116 6.11 4.87 10.02
CA GLY A 116 5.46 3.55 10.05
C GLY A 116 4.41 3.41 11.16
N MET A 117 4.55 4.16 12.24
CA MET A 117 3.57 4.20 13.32
C MET A 117 2.21 4.77 12.87
N LEU A 118 2.18 5.65 11.87
CA LEU A 118 0.93 6.17 11.31
C LEU A 118 0.09 5.07 10.65
N VAL A 119 0.73 4.09 10.04
CA VAL A 119 0.05 2.91 9.45
C VAL A 119 -0.49 2.00 10.55
N SER A 120 0.35 1.59 11.50
CA SER A 120 -0.04 0.67 12.57
C SER A 120 -1.09 1.24 13.49
N ASN A 121 -1.01 2.53 13.83
CA ASN A 121 -2.01 3.19 14.67
C ASN A 121 -3.37 3.24 13.98
N PHE A 122 -3.43 3.53 12.67
CA PHE A 122 -4.68 3.51 11.93
C PHE A 122 -5.28 2.12 11.84
N LEU A 123 -4.47 1.08 11.54
CA LEU A 123 -4.96 -0.30 11.46
C LEU A 123 -5.48 -0.82 12.80
N SER A 124 -4.95 -0.31 13.91
CA SER A 124 -5.41 -0.67 15.26
C SER A 124 -6.56 0.20 15.78
N ALA A 125 -6.92 1.28 15.07
CA ALA A 125 -8.01 2.18 15.44
C ALA A 125 -9.34 1.75 14.82
N THR A 126 -10.43 2.33 15.35
CA THR A 126 -11.80 2.15 14.81
C THR A 126 -12.37 3.40 14.15
N MET A 127 -11.68 4.55 14.28
CA MET A 127 -12.11 5.81 13.70
C MET A 127 -12.07 5.81 12.17
N SER A 128 -12.83 6.70 11.54
CA SER A 128 -12.83 6.85 10.08
C SER A 128 -11.47 7.27 9.53
N ALA A 129 -11.24 7.06 8.23
CA ALA A 129 -10.00 7.49 7.57
C ALA A 129 -9.84 9.02 7.63
N ARG A 130 -10.93 9.75 7.50
CA ARG A 130 -10.95 11.21 7.56
C ARG A 130 -10.65 11.71 8.98
N ASP A 131 -11.32 11.17 10.00
CA ASP A 131 -11.10 11.59 11.40
C ASP A 131 -9.66 11.32 11.83
N TYR A 132 -9.08 10.18 11.38
CA TYR A 132 -7.68 9.89 11.64
C TYR A 132 -6.75 10.93 11.01
N VAL A 133 -7.00 11.35 9.76
CA VAL A 133 -6.23 12.41 9.11
C VAL A 133 -6.35 13.72 9.89
N GLU A 134 -7.55 14.12 10.31
CA GLU A 134 -7.75 15.34 11.11
C GLU A 134 -7.02 15.26 12.46
N GLN A 135 -7.00 14.10 13.10
CA GLN A 135 -6.26 13.87 14.35
C GLN A 135 -4.74 14.03 14.17
N ILE A 136 -4.16 13.50 13.09
CA ILE A 136 -2.70 13.55 12.89
C ILE A 136 -2.21 14.85 12.24
N ARG A 137 -3.08 15.58 11.54
CA ARG A 137 -2.75 16.80 10.78
C ARG A 137 -1.98 17.84 11.57
N PRO A 138 -2.36 18.21 12.82
CA PRO A 138 -1.62 19.21 13.59
C PRO A 138 -0.16 18.84 13.87
N GLY A 139 0.12 17.56 14.08
CA GLY A 139 1.48 17.03 14.33
C GLY A 139 2.23 16.56 13.10
N ALA A 140 1.60 16.56 11.92
CA ALA A 140 2.17 15.93 10.72
C ALA A 140 3.48 16.59 10.24
N LYS A 141 3.68 17.88 10.52
CA LYS A 141 4.91 18.61 10.15
C LYS A 141 6.17 18.14 10.91
N ALA A 142 6.00 17.48 12.05
CA ALA A 142 7.11 16.90 12.81
C ALA A 142 7.75 15.68 12.13
N TYR A 143 7.05 15.05 11.19
CA TYR A 143 7.55 13.91 10.43
C TYR A 143 8.30 14.36 9.18
N ASN A 144 9.30 13.59 8.77
CA ASN A 144 9.82 13.68 7.40
C ASN A 144 8.68 13.52 6.38
N GLY A 145 8.89 14.03 5.17
CA GLY A 145 7.88 14.00 4.11
C GLY A 145 7.30 12.60 3.86
N PHE A 146 5.97 12.48 3.85
CA PHE A 146 5.25 11.24 3.62
C PHE A 146 3.96 11.43 2.83
N ASN A 147 3.52 10.32 2.23
CA ASN A 147 2.16 10.12 1.75
C ASN A 147 1.56 8.93 2.50
N LEU A 148 0.33 9.08 2.93
CA LEU A 148 -0.45 8.06 3.63
C LEU A 148 -1.72 7.79 2.83
N VAL A 149 -2.04 6.52 2.59
CA VAL A 149 -3.28 6.08 1.96
C VAL A 149 -4.03 5.24 2.98
N LEU A 150 -5.25 5.61 3.29
CA LEU A 150 -6.09 5.03 4.33
C LEU A 150 -7.44 4.64 3.75
N CYS A 151 -7.89 3.41 4.03
CA CYS A 151 -9.24 2.94 3.73
C CYS A 151 -9.85 2.36 5.01
N ASP A 152 -11.05 2.80 5.36
CA ASP A 152 -11.82 2.27 6.49
C ASP A 152 -12.98 1.36 6.06
N GLY A 153 -13.06 1.07 4.74
CA GLY A 153 -14.14 0.33 4.09
C GLY A 153 -15.18 1.25 3.44
N GLU A 154 -15.42 2.43 4.00
CA GLU A 154 -16.37 3.42 3.49
C GLU A 154 -15.70 4.46 2.60
N GLU A 155 -14.56 4.97 3.02
CA GLU A 155 -13.80 6.01 2.34
C GLU A 155 -12.36 5.56 2.09
N LEU A 156 -11.78 6.07 1.00
CA LEU A 156 -10.35 6.03 0.72
C LEU A 156 -9.81 7.45 0.75
N VAL A 157 -8.86 7.72 1.63
CA VAL A 157 -8.25 9.04 1.80
C VAL A 157 -6.76 8.97 1.53
N TRP A 158 -6.27 9.88 0.70
CA TRP A 158 -4.84 10.16 0.58
C TRP A 158 -4.50 11.41 1.38
N PHE A 159 -3.46 11.33 2.22
CA PHE A 159 -2.94 12.46 2.98
C PHE A 159 -1.43 12.56 2.83
N SER A 160 -0.94 13.78 2.59
CA SER A 160 0.49 14.09 2.58
C SER A 160 0.78 15.32 3.44
N ASN A 161 1.82 15.26 4.26
CA ASN A 161 2.27 16.42 5.02
C ASN A 161 3.06 17.44 4.15
N ARG A 162 3.15 17.21 2.85
CA ARG A 162 3.71 18.10 1.82
C ARG A 162 2.73 18.37 0.68
N GLY A 163 1.47 17.96 0.82
CA GLY A 163 0.46 17.94 -0.25
C GLY A 163 -0.47 19.15 -0.27
N GLU A 164 -0.16 20.25 0.40
CA GLU A 164 -1.04 21.44 0.52
C GLU A 164 -1.60 21.98 -0.81
N PRO A 165 -0.88 21.95 -1.95
CA PRO A 165 -1.44 22.44 -3.22
C PRO A 165 -2.49 21.55 -3.87
N ASP A 166 -2.61 20.27 -3.45
CA ASP A 166 -3.54 19.31 -4.05
C ASP A 166 -4.87 19.29 -3.27
N ALA A 167 -5.96 19.66 -3.94
CA ALA A 167 -7.30 19.70 -3.32
C ALA A 167 -7.79 18.32 -2.82
N ARG A 168 -7.20 17.21 -3.30
CA ARG A 168 -7.52 15.85 -2.84
C ARG A 168 -6.87 15.53 -1.49
N ASN A 169 -5.91 16.33 -1.05
CA ASN A 169 -5.14 16.06 0.16
C ASN A 169 -6.00 16.07 1.43
N GLY A 170 -6.16 14.91 2.04
CA GLY A 170 -6.98 14.71 3.23
C GLY A 170 -8.49 14.67 2.95
N GLN A 171 -8.89 14.53 1.68
CA GLN A 171 -10.27 14.36 1.27
C GLN A 171 -10.51 12.94 0.72
N PRO A 172 -11.73 12.41 0.80
CA PRO A 172 -12.09 11.16 0.16
C PRO A 172 -11.83 11.20 -1.34
N LEU A 173 -11.16 10.16 -1.83
CA LEU A 173 -10.89 10.01 -3.25
C LEU A 173 -12.14 9.52 -4.00
N ALA A 174 -12.36 10.05 -5.19
CA ALA A 174 -13.39 9.53 -6.10
C ALA A 174 -13.03 8.10 -6.58
N PRO A 175 -14.01 7.31 -7.06
CA PRO A 175 -13.70 6.06 -7.75
C PRO A 175 -12.71 6.27 -8.89
N GLY A 176 -11.66 5.44 -8.96
CA GLY A 176 -10.61 5.60 -9.97
C GLY A 176 -9.37 4.76 -9.73
N VAL A 177 -8.41 4.88 -10.65
CA VAL A 177 -7.09 4.25 -10.55
C VAL A 177 -6.06 5.33 -10.25
N TYR A 178 -5.22 5.07 -9.27
CA TYR A 178 -4.25 6.03 -8.74
C TYR A 178 -2.84 5.42 -8.70
N GLY A 179 -1.83 6.29 -8.78
CA GLY A 179 -0.44 5.91 -8.64
C GLY A 179 0.29 6.82 -7.66
N LEU A 180 1.11 6.23 -6.81
CA LEU A 180 1.82 6.92 -5.76
C LEU A 180 3.23 6.38 -5.62
N SER A 181 4.22 7.27 -5.60
CA SER A 181 5.59 6.91 -5.28
C SER A 181 6.17 7.90 -4.26
N ASN A 182 7.26 8.56 -4.58
CA ASN A 182 7.99 9.40 -3.65
C ASN A 182 7.83 10.91 -3.92
N ALA A 183 6.76 11.27 -4.63
CA ALA A 183 6.20 12.60 -4.78
C ALA A 183 4.72 12.57 -4.41
N LEU A 184 3.91 13.56 -4.79
CA LEU A 184 2.49 13.58 -4.49
C LEU A 184 1.70 12.56 -5.34
N LEU A 185 0.44 12.35 -4.98
CA LEU A 185 -0.47 11.44 -5.68
C LEU A 185 -0.53 11.75 -7.17
N ASP A 186 -0.39 10.72 -8.00
CA ASP A 186 -0.39 10.80 -9.47
C ASP A 186 0.73 11.69 -10.08
N SER A 187 1.78 11.99 -9.33
CA SER A 187 2.95 12.68 -9.91
C SER A 187 3.45 11.95 -11.14
N PRO A 188 3.70 12.65 -12.27
CA PRO A 188 3.92 12.03 -13.57
C PRO A 188 5.34 11.44 -13.74
N TRP A 189 5.84 10.79 -12.71
CA TRP A 189 7.10 10.05 -12.79
C TRP A 189 6.95 8.84 -13.70
N PRO A 190 7.95 8.54 -14.56
CA PRO A 190 7.85 7.47 -15.57
C PRO A 190 7.36 6.14 -15.01
N LYS A 191 7.89 5.70 -13.86
CA LYS A 191 7.45 4.47 -13.21
C LYS A 191 5.99 4.50 -12.74
N VAL A 192 5.53 5.65 -12.23
CA VAL A 192 4.14 5.81 -11.77
C VAL A 192 3.17 5.74 -12.96
N VAL A 193 3.45 6.51 -14.01
CA VAL A 193 2.60 6.55 -15.22
C VAL A 193 2.51 5.17 -15.86
N ARG A 194 3.66 4.51 -16.07
CA ARG A 194 3.73 3.19 -16.70
C ARG A 194 3.02 2.12 -15.88
N THR A 195 3.33 2.01 -14.59
CA THR A 195 2.73 0.98 -13.73
C THR A 195 1.23 1.21 -13.55
N LYS A 196 0.79 2.47 -13.42
CA LYS A 196 -0.64 2.81 -13.35
C LYS A 196 -1.40 2.38 -14.61
N ALA A 197 -0.82 2.58 -15.80
CA ALA A 197 -1.42 2.17 -17.06
C ALA A 197 -1.51 0.63 -17.19
N GLN A 198 -0.43 -0.08 -16.85
CA GLN A 198 -0.41 -1.55 -16.83
C GLN A 198 -1.41 -2.11 -15.81
N PHE A 199 -1.44 -1.56 -14.60
CA PHE A 199 -2.39 -1.95 -13.56
C PHE A 199 -3.84 -1.78 -14.01
N ALA A 200 -4.19 -0.65 -14.62
CA ALA A 200 -5.52 -0.44 -15.17
C ALA A 200 -5.87 -1.47 -16.25
N SER A 201 -4.93 -1.83 -17.11
CA SER A 201 -5.11 -2.88 -18.13
C SER A 201 -5.35 -4.25 -17.50
N LEU A 202 -4.59 -4.62 -16.47
CA LEU A 202 -4.77 -5.88 -15.75
C LEU A 202 -6.15 -5.96 -15.07
N LEU A 203 -6.64 -4.85 -14.49
CA LEU A 203 -7.98 -4.77 -13.92
C LEU A 203 -9.06 -5.00 -14.98
N CYS A 204 -8.95 -4.33 -16.13
CA CYS A 204 -9.93 -4.48 -17.24
C CYS A 204 -9.96 -5.91 -17.80
N LEU A 205 -8.83 -6.59 -17.81
CA LEU A 205 -8.72 -7.98 -18.30
C LEU A 205 -9.16 -9.02 -17.26
N GLY A 206 -9.41 -8.62 -16.01
CA GLY A 206 -9.62 -9.57 -14.91
C GLY A 206 -8.41 -10.49 -14.71
N ALA A 207 -7.20 -9.94 -14.87
CA ALA A 207 -5.97 -10.71 -14.87
C ALA A 207 -5.76 -11.46 -13.53
N PRO A 208 -5.10 -12.64 -13.56
CA PRO A 208 -4.74 -13.37 -12.36
C PRO A 208 -3.70 -12.61 -11.53
N GLU A 209 -3.56 -12.99 -10.28
CA GLU A 209 -2.72 -12.25 -9.33
C GLU A 209 -1.24 -12.22 -9.71
N GLU A 210 -0.77 -13.29 -10.32
CA GLU A 210 0.61 -13.41 -10.82
C GLU A 210 0.99 -12.28 -11.76
N ALA A 211 0.06 -11.81 -12.59
CA ALA A 211 0.29 -10.72 -13.53
C ALA A 211 0.57 -9.37 -12.83
N TYR A 212 0.04 -9.15 -11.63
CA TYR A 212 0.38 -7.97 -10.83
C TYR A 212 1.81 -8.07 -10.27
N PHE A 213 2.25 -9.25 -9.86
CA PHE A 213 3.63 -9.46 -9.44
C PHE A 213 4.62 -9.33 -10.61
N GLU A 214 4.25 -9.81 -11.80
CA GLU A 214 5.06 -9.61 -13.03
C GLU A 214 5.18 -8.11 -13.36
N MET A 215 4.09 -7.34 -13.27
CA MET A 215 4.12 -5.89 -13.43
C MET A 215 5.06 -5.22 -12.42
N LEU A 216 5.05 -5.67 -11.16
CA LEU A 216 5.90 -5.15 -10.10
C LEU A 216 7.38 -5.55 -10.26
N ALA A 217 7.68 -6.58 -11.05
CA ALA A 217 9.04 -7.07 -11.30
C ALA A 217 9.81 -6.29 -12.40
N ASP A 218 9.21 -5.26 -13.01
CA ASP A 218 9.82 -4.50 -14.10
C ASP A 218 11.04 -3.68 -13.62
N THR A 219 12.23 -4.02 -14.16
CA THR A 219 13.51 -3.36 -13.87
C THR A 219 13.85 -2.24 -14.86
N THR A 220 12.98 -1.93 -15.81
CA THR A 220 13.23 -0.92 -16.85
C THR A 220 13.41 0.46 -16.24
N ARG A 221 14.57 1.09 -16.49
CA ARG A 221 14.88 2.46 -16.09
C ARG A 221 14.31 3.46 -17.08
N ALA A 222 13.98 4.64 -16.60
CA ALA A 222 13.56 5.75 -17.45
C ALA A 222 14.77 6.41 -18.14
N PRO A 223 14.58 6.97 -19.34
CA PRO A 223 15.61 7.79 -19.98
C PRO A 223 15.84 9.09 -19.18
N ASP A 224 17.07 9.61 -19.21
CA ASP A 224 17.50 10.76 -18.40
C ASP A 224 16.58 11.98 -18.49
N GLN A 225 16.11 12.29 -19.72
CA GLN A 225 15.24 13.43 -20.00
C GLN A 225 13.85 13.33 -19.34
N ARG A 226 13.51 12.17 -18.79
CA ARG A 226 12.24 11.91 -18.10
C ARG A 226 12.41 11.73 -16.60
N LEU A 227 13.65 11.77 -16.10
CA LEU A 227 13.92 11.65 -14.67
C LEU A 227 13.46 12.91 -13.93
N PRO A 228 12.93 12.77 -12.71
CA PRO A 228 12.65 13.92 -11.86
C PRO A 228 13.95 14.51 -11.32
N GLU A 229 13.93 15.80 -11.01
CA GLU A 229 15.00 16.48 -10.28
C GLU A 229 14.58 16.61 -8.81
N THR A 230 15.06 15.68 -7.96
CA THR A 230 14.67 15.63 -6.55
C THR A 230 15.81 15.93 -5.57
N GLY A 231 16.94 16.40 -6.08
CA GLY A 231 18.14 16.71 -5.26
C GLY A 231 19.06 15.52 -5.04
N VAL A 232 18.75 14.32 -5.56
CA VAL A 232 19.69 13.19 -5.52
C VAL A 232 20.55 13.15 -6.79
N PRO A 233 21.78 12.57 -6.75
CA PRO A 233 22.63 12.44 -7.95
C PRO A 233 21.91 11.71 -9.10
N LEU A 234 22.23 12.10 -10.34
CA LEU A 234 21.61 11.55 -11.56
C LEU A 234 21.64 10.02 -11.62
N GLU A 235 22.76 9.40 -11.25
CA GLU A 235 22.85 7.94 -11.23
C GLU A 235 21.86 7.30 -10.25
N ARG A 236 21.62 7.96 -9.13
CA ARG A 236 20.61 7.53 -8.15
C ARG A 236 19.19 7.71 -8.72
N GLU A 237 18.91 8.83 -9.42
CA GLU A 237 17.62 9.00 -10.10
C GLU A 237 17.38 7.90 -11.14
N ARG A 238 18.40 7.52 -11.94
CA ARG A 238 18.32 6.40 -12.89
C ARG A 238 17.93 5.10 -12.19
N GLN A 239 18.62 4.74 -11.10
CA GLN A 239 18.34 3.54 -10.32
C GLN A 239 16.92 3.55 -9.74
N LEU A 240 16.50 4.67 -9.16
CA LEU A 240 15.21 4.84 -8.50
C LEU A 240 14.03 4.97 -9.49
N SER A 241 14.29 5.06 -10.79
CA SER A 241 13.27 5.18 -11.84
C SER A 241 12.64 3.86 -12.25
N ALA A 242 13.25 2.73 -11.90
CA ALA A 242 12.69 1.40 -12.11
C ALA A 242 11.52 1.11 -11.15
N VAL A 243 10.61 0.21 -11.53
CA VAL A 243 9.56 -0.32 -10.67
C VAL A 243 10.16 -1.26 -9.63
N LYS A 244 10.92 -2.25 -10.07
CA LYS A 244 11.78 -3.07 -9.22
C LYS A 244 13.19 -2.50 -9.22
N ILE A 245 13.67 -2.07 -8.08
CA ILE A 245 14.98 -1.48 -7.90
C ILE A 245 15.97 -2.57 -7.50
N GLU A 246 17.08 -2.64 -8.24
CA GLU A 246 18.19 -3.56 -7.97
C GLU A 246 19.49 -2.77 -7.82
N SER A 247 20.09 -2.79 -6.62
CA SER A 247 21.44 -2.28 -6.35
C SER A 247 22.09 -3.06 -5.19
N PRO A 248 23.37 -2.89 -4.90
CA PRO A 248 24.08 -3.73 -3.93
C PRO A 248 23.55 -3.66 -2.51
N ASP A 249 23.18 -2.47 -2.04
CA ASP A 249 22.86 -2.16 -0.64
C ASP A 249 21.40 -1.73 -0.45
N TYR A 250 20.69 -1.41 -1.53
CA TYR A 250 19.34 -0.85 -1.53
C TYR A 250 18.52 -1.41 -2.69
N GLY A 251 17.25 -1.71 -2.48
CA GLY A 251 16.38 -2.16 -3.57
C GLY A 251 15.02 -2.61 -3.10
N THR A 252 14.27 -3.20 -4.03
CA THR A 252 12.95 -3.75 -3.73
C THR A 252 13.11 -4.99 -2.85
N ARG A 253 12.51 -4.93 -1.67
CA ARG A 253 12.56 -6.00 -0.67
C ARG A 253 11.34 -6.90 -0.73
N THR A 254 10.17 -6.31 -0.93
CA THR A 254 8.92 -7.06 -1.05
C THR A 254 8.04 -6.46 -2.15
N SER A 255 7.28 -7.32 -2.80
CA SER A 255 6.16 -6.96 -3.66
C SER A 255 4.87 -7.46 -3.00
N THR A 256 3.84 -6.61 -2.96
CA THR A 256 2.61 -6.91 -2.22
C THR A 256 1.40 -6.62 -3.10
N VAL A 257 0.43 -7.54 -3.11
CA VAL A 257 -0.89 -7.35 -3.71
C VAL A 257 -1.94 -7.43 -2.60
N VAL A 258 -2.83 -6.44 -2.57
CA VAL A 258 -3.92 -6.35 -1.59
C VAL A 258 -5.25 -6.29 -2.32
N LYS A 259 -6.24 -7.02 -1.81
CA LYS A 259 -7.64 -6.91 -2.21
C LYS A 259 -8.51 -6.76 -0.97
N VAL A 260 -9.27 -5.68 -0.90
CA VAL A 260 -10.33 -5.48 0.10
C VAL A 260 -11.65 -5.82 -0.58
N TYR A 261 -12.37 -6.77 -0.03
CA TYR A 261 -13.67 -7.22 -0.55
C TYR A 261 -14.81 -6.55 0.21
N ALA A 262 -15.95 -6.37 -0.46
CA ALA A 262 -17.15 -5.81 0.17
C ALA A 262 -17.77 -6.78 1.19
N GLU A 263 -17.75 -8.08 0.91
CA GLU A 263 -18.45 -9.12 1.68
C GLU A 263 -17.53 -10.24 2.20
N ALA A 264 -16.21 -10.05 2.08
CA ALA A 264 -15.22 -11.03 2.54
C ALA A 264 -14.04 -10.34 3.20
N PRO A 265 -13.25 -11.06 4.03
CA PRO A 265 -12.03 -10.51 4.61
C PRO A 265 -11.04 -10.04 3.56
N ALA A 266 -10.29 -8.98 3.88
CA ALA A 266 -9.21 -8.50 3.02
C ALA A 266 -8.11 -9.57 2.87
N VAL A 267 -7.48 -9.55 1.71
CA VAL A 267 -6.37 -10.42 1.34
C VAL A 267 -5.13 -9.57 1.13
N LEU A 268 -4.01 -10.00 1.71
CA LEU A 268 -2.70 -9.42 1.48
C LEU A 268 -1.73 -10.56 1.14
N HIS A 269 -1.21 -10.54 -0.07
CA HIS A 269 -0.16 -11.47 -0.52
C HIS A 269 1.13 -10.71 -0.71
N GLU A 270 2.20 -11.17 -0.07
CA GLU A 270 3.53 -10.59 -0.16
C GLU A 270 4.52 -11.61 -0.70
N GLN A 271 5.31 -11.20 -1.70
CA GLN A 271 6.50 -11.90 -2.17
C GLN A 271 7.73 -11.22 -1.60
N VAL A 272 8.51 -11.94 -0.81
CA VAL A 272 9.82 -11.49 -0.32
C VAL A 272 10.84 -11.65 -1.44
N ILE A 273 11.48 -10.55 -1.82
CA ILE A 273 12.50 -10.50 -2.87
C ILE A 273 13.90 -10.66 -2.27
N ARG A 274 14.15 -9.95 -1.14
CA ARG A 274 15.43 -10.00 -0.43
C ARG A 274 15.33 -9.54 1.01
#